data_e6b3016deab2a3b2d66f50e3bcb0b5f4
#
_entry.id   e6b3016deab2a3b2d66f50e3bcb0b5f4
#
_cell.length_a   1.000
_cell.length_b   1.000
_cell.length_c   1.000
_cell.angle_alpha   90.00
_cell.angle_beta   90.00
_cell.angle_gamma   90.00
#
_symmetry.space_group_name_H-M   'P 1'
#
loop_
_entity.id
_entity.type
_entity.pdbx_description
1 polymer ?
#
loop_
_entity_poly.entity_id
_entity_poly.type
_entity_poly.pdbx_seq_one_letter_code
_entity_poly.pdbx_strand_id
1 'polypeptide(L)'
;MESIVSYNVSNPLLIDKISSIVFWRRSANYTESTVFLPNNICGFGFTVSGDLLVKNKTDFQIMPKYGTRSTLMKPSEIKTSGDFLNISVRLTIPNGLSLFTKIPMNVVYKEDSTSLYDIFTNQEINDLVDSLTEATNDEKKIKVLELFLVSKLIVCQPPLYLAIINKIHTTKGQCNVAQMASFFSVSERTIHRLFNKFVGVNPINYINLIKFRTFLQHSSSPNNHLLSAAMDAGYYDQSHFIKHFKAFSTQTPSRFFEKNSSKKVSDFYNL
;
A
#
# COMPACT_ATOMS: atom_id res chain seq x y z
N MET A 1 -11.87 18.31 12.11
CA MET A 1 -12.65 17.62 11.05
C MET A 1 -11.68 16.82 10.20
N GLU A 2 -12.08 15.65 9.73
CA GLU A 2 -11.31 14.83 8.78
C GLU A 2 -12.11 14.67 7.48
N SER A 3 -11.43 14.71 6.34
CA SER A 3 -12.02 14.38 5.05
C SER A 3 -11.04 13.56 4.19
N ILE A 4 -11.58 12.57 3.48
CA ILE A 4 -10.85 11.73 2.53
C ILE A 4 -11.64 11.74 1.22
N VAL A 5 -11.01 12.24 0.16
CA VAL A 5 -11.62 12.33 -1.17
C VAL A 5 -10.73 11.60 -2.17
N SER A 6 -11.33 10.72 -2.96
CA SER A 6 -10.62 9.91 -3.96
C SER A 6 -10.99 10.37 -5.37
N TYR A 7 -10.00 10.51 -6.22
CA TYR A 7 -10.13 10.90 -7.61
C TYR A 7 -9.51 9.84 -8.53
N ASN A 8 -10.12 9.64 -9.68
CA ASN A 8 -9.54 8.85 -10.76
C ASN A 8 -8.58 9.71 -11.58
N VAL A 9 -7.59 9.08 -12.20
CA VAL A 9 -6.72 9.75 -13.16
C VAL A 9 -7.43 9.90 -14.50
N SER A 10 -7.10 10.97 -15.22
CA SER A 10 -7.65 11.26 -16.54
C SER A 10 -6.66 10.95 -17.67
N ASN A 11 -5.37 10.92 -17.39
CA ASN A 11 -4.35 10.70 -18.41
C ASN A 11 -4.33 9.25 -18.88
N PRO A 12 -4.54 8.99 -20.22
CA PRO A 12 -4.61 7.63 -20.76
C PRO A 12 -3.37 6.75 -20.48
N LEU A 13 -2.18 7.34 -20.32
CA LEU A 13 -0.95 6.62 -20.02
C LEU A 13 -0.89 6.12 -18.56
N LEU A 14 -1.77 6.62 -17.68
CA LEU A 14 -1.78 6.34 -16.24
C LEU A 14 -2.99 5.55 -15.77
N ILE A 15 -4.08 5.48 -16.54
CA ILE A 15 -5.38 4.87 -16.15
C ILE A 15 -5.22 3.43 -15.67
N ASP A 16 -4.38 2.63 -16.31
CA ASP A 16 -4.11 1.23 -15.96
C ASP A 16 -3.02 1.08 -14.88
N LYS A 17 -2.35 2.16 -14.50
CA LYS A 17 -1.19 2.17 -13.61
C LYS A 17 -1.48 2.82 -12.24
N ILE A 18 -2.46 3.70 -12.19
CA ILE A 18 -2.86 4.40 -10.96
C ILE A 18 -4.30 4.03 -10.65
N SER A 19 -4.54 3.47 -9.47
CA SER A 19 -5.88 3.11 -9.01
C SER A 19 -6.67 4.31 -8.54
N SER A 20 -6.02 5.27 -7.89
CA SER A 20 -6.64 6.51 -7.42
C SER A 20 -5.60 7.52 -6.94
N ILE A 21 -6.01 8.79 -6.90
CA ILE A 21 -5.32 9.87 -6.21
C ILE A 21 -6.22 10.29 -5.04
N VAL A 22 -5.70 10.16 -3.80
CA VAL A 22 -6.47 10.38 -2.58
C VAL A 22 -5.97 11.61 -1.85
N PHE A 23 -6.86 12.54 -1.60
CA PHE A 23 -6.63 13.71 -0.76
C PHE A 23 -7.13 13.41 0.64
N TRP A 24 -6.22 13.46 1.61
CA TRP A 24 -6.52 13.26 3.01
C TRP A 24 -6.24 14.54 3.77
N ARG A 25 -7.30 15.11 4.36
CA ARG A 25 -7.26 16.35 5.12
C ARG A 25 -7.66 16.13 6.56
N ARG A 26 -6.96 16.79 7.46
CA ARG A 26 -7.32 16.89 8.88
C ARG A 26 -7.07 18.31 9.38
N SER A 27 -7.96 18.81 10.22
CA SER A 27 -7.74 20.08 10.93
C SER A 27 -6.67 19.92 12.01
N ALA A 28 -6.00 21.04 12.39
CA ALA A 28 -5.00 21.08 13.45
C ALA A 28 -5.48 20.49 14.79
N ASN A 29 -6.80 20.57 15.05
CA ASN A 29 -7.41 20.06 16.29
C ASN A 29 -7.64 18.52 16.28
N TYR A 30 -7.29 17.81 15.21
CA TYR A 30 -7.43 16.36 15.14
C TYR A 30 -6.26 15.68 15.84
N THR A 31 -6.51 15.10 17.01
CA THR A 31 -5.46 14.52 17.89
C THR A 31 -5.42 13.00 17.89
N GLU A 32 -6.44 12.34 17.30
CA GLU A 32 -6.53 10.89 17.33
C GLU A 32 -5.49 10.21 16.42
N SER A 33 -4.97 9.08 16.89
CA SER A 33 -4.17 8.21 16.03
C SER A 33 -5.05 7.29 15.20
N THR A 34 -4.56 6.96 14.00
CA THR A 34 -5.21 5.99 13.11
C THR A 34 -4.28 4.79 12.92
N VAL A 35 -4.84 3.58 13.03
CA VAL A 35 -4.08 2.35 12.78
C VAL A 35 -4.42 1.82 11.39
N PHE A 36 -3.41 1.72 10.53
CA PHE A 36 -3.49 1.04 9.25
C PHE A 36 -3.08 -0.42 9.40
N LEU A 37 -3.91 -1.31 8.86
CA LEU A 37 -3.56 -2.72 8.74
C LEU A 37 -2.62 -2.96 7.54
N PRO A 38 -1.86 -4.07 7.58
CA PRO A 38 -1.05 -4.50 6.45
C PRO A 38 -1.85 -4.54 5.15
N ASN A 39 -1.27 -3.99 4.10
CA ASN A 39 -1.90 -3.91 2.79
C ASN A 39 -0.85 -3.91 1.69
N ASN A 40 -1.29 -4.20 0.47
CA ASN A 40 -0.46 -4.20 -0.73
C ASN A 40 -0.57 -2.90 -1.55
N ILE A 41 -1.04 -1.82 -0.93
CA ILE A 41 -1.09 -0.49 -1.54
C ILE A 41 0.33 0.07 -1.54
N CYS A 42 0.82 0.41 -2.71
CA CYS A 42 2.08 1.11 -2.89
C CYS A 42 1.87 2.37 -3.73
N GLY A 43 2.81 3.30 -3.68
CA GLY A 43 2.70 4.54 -4.46
C GLY A 43 3.53 5.68 -3.89
N PHE A 44 3.02 6.88 -4.07
CA PHE A 44 3.65 8.11 -3.63
C PHE A 44 2.79 8.84 -2.60
N GLY A 45 3.44 9.53 -1.68
CA GLY A 45 2.80 10.40 -0.70
C GLY A 45 3.41 11.80 -0.76
N PHE A 46 2.56 12.80 -0.84
CA PHE A 46 2.92 14.21 -0.88
C PHE A 46 2.20 14.94 0.26
N THR A 47 2.93 15.25 1.33
CA THR A 47 2.41 16.05 2.44
C THR A 47 2.59 17.52 2.11
N VAL A 48 1.53 18.17 1.65
CA VAL A 48 1.53 19.57 1.20
C VAL A 48 1.53 20.52 2.40
N SER A 49 0.78 20.18 3.45
CA SER A 49 0.76 20.96 4.70
C SER A 49 0.66 20.05 5.92
N GLY A 50 1.07 20.54 7.08
CA GLY A 50 1.18 19.76 8.31
C GLY A 50 2.25 18.68 8.23
N ASP A 51 2.23 17.73 9.17
CA ASP A 51 3.15 16.61 9.19
C ASP A 51 2.42 15.28 9.38
N LEU A 52 2.97 14.23 8.78
CA LEU A 52 2.59 12.84 9.00
C LEU A 52 3.60 12.21 9.96
N LEU A 53 3.11 11.66 11.05
CA LEU A 53 3.93 10.99 12.05
C LEU A 53 3.56 9.51 12.09
N VAL A 54 4.58 8.65 12.11
CA VAL A 54 4.42 7.19 12.21
C VAL A 54 5.06 6.71 13.50
N LYS A 55 4.36 5.84 14.21
CA LYS A 55 4.85 5.26 15.46
C LYS A 55 5.94 4.24 15.17
N ASN A 56 7.13 4.49 15.74
CA ASN A 56 8.26 3.57 15.72
C ASN A 56 8.53 3.13 17.17
N LYS A 57 8.24 1.86 17.48
CA LYS A 57 8.32 1.28 18.82
C LYS A 57 7.54 2.08 19.87
N THR A 58 8.16 3.08 20.51
CA THR A 58 7.57 3.91 21.56
C THR A 58 7.17 5.30 21.10
N ASP A 59 7.88 5.87 20.13
CA ASP A 59 7.77 7.28 19.75
C ASP A 59 7.23 7.48 18.33
N PHE A 60 6.64 8.65 18.10
CA PHE A 60 6.21 9.08 16.79
C PHE A 60 7.34 9.82 16.08
N GLN A 61 7.66 9.39 14.86
CA GLN A 61 8.66 10.02 13.99
C GLN A 61 7.98 10.69 12.82
N ILE A 62 8.46 11.89 12.48
CA ILE A 62 7.96 12.63 11.30
C ILE A 62 8.45 11.91 10.04
N MET A 63 7.52 11.63 9.14
CA MET A 63 7.80 11.03 7.85
C MET A 63 8.27 12.07 6.82
N PRO A 64 9.05 11.67 5.83
CA PRO A 64 9.36 12.56 4.70
C PRO A 64 8.07 13.13 4.08
N LYS A 65 8.05 14.45 3.85
CA LYS A 65 6.89 15.13 3.23
C LYS A 65 6.57 14.59 1.86
N TYR A 66 7.60 14.24 1.11
CA TYR A 66 7.50 13.66 -0.24
C TYR A 66 8.22 12.31 -0.22
N GLY A 67 7.45 11.26 -0.23
CA GLY A 67 7.99 9.92 -0.02
C GLY A 67 7.22 8.83 -0.76
N THR A 68 7.81 7.66 -0.78
CA THR A 68 7.15 6.46 -1.27
C THR A 68 6.25 5.86 -0.19
N ARG A 69 5.25 5.11 -0.63
CA ARG A 69 4.48 4.20 0.22
C ARG A 69 4.75 2.78 -0.24
N SER A 70 5.33 1.99 0.63
CA SER A 70 5.59 0.57 0.36
C SER A 70 4.38 -0.30 0.70
N THR A 71 4.41 -1.53 0.22
CA THR A 71 3.54 -2.60 0.72
C THR A 71 3.69 -2.74 2.24
N LEU A 72 2.65 -2.41 2.98
CA LEU A 72 2.67 -2.42 4.44
C LEU A 72 2.55 -3.87 4.94
N MET A 73 3.60 -4.37 5.59
CA MET A 73 3.66 -5.75 6.10
C MET A 73 3.32 -5.89 7.60
N LYS A 74 3.26 -4.76 8.33
CA LYS A 74 2.89 -4.70 9.75
C LYS A 74 1.89 -3.58 9.96
N PRO A 75 1.06 -3.64 11.02
CA PRO A 75 0.21 -2.51 11.38
C PRO A 75 1.05 -1.27 11.63
N SER A 76 0.56 -0.13 11.17
CA SER A 76 1.21 1.17 11.37
C SER A 76 0.24 2.12 12.07
N GLU A 77 0.63 2.64 13.21
CA GLU A 77 -0.11 3.69 13.91
C GLU A 77 0.44 5.04 13.50
N ILE A 78 -0.44 5.91 13.03
CA ILE A 78 -0.08 7.22 12.52
C ILE A 78 -0.82 8.34 13.24
N LYS A 79 -0.21 9.51 13.29
CA LYS A 79 -0.79 10.79 13.70
C LYS A 79 -0.51 11.85 12.66
N THR A 80 -1.22 12.95 12.75
CA THR A 80 -0.98 14.15 11.94
C THR A 80 -0.82 15.35 12.85
N SER A 81 -0.09 16.37 12.39
CA SER A 81 0.03 17.65 13.10
C SER A 81 -0.24 18.80 12.18
N GLY A 82 -0.73 19.91 12.75
CA GLY A 82 -1.15 21.10 12.00
C GLY A 82 -2.36 20.90 11.10
N ASP A 83 -2.63 21.86 10.25
CA ASP A 83 -3.63 21.72 9.18
C ASP A 83 -3.03 20.82 8.10
N PHE A 84 -3.44 19.56 8.15
CA PHE A 84 -2.83 18.48 7.40
C PHE A 84 -3.50 18.26 6.05
N LEU A 85 -2.70 18.26 5.01
CA LEU A 85 -3.08 17.81 3.67
C LEU A 85 -2.01 16.86 3.13
N ASN A 86 -2.41 15.62 2.88
CA ASN A 86 -1.60 14.66 2.15
C ASN A 86 -2.31 14.20 0.88
N ILE A 87 -1.57 14.14 -0.21
CA ILE A 87 -2.02 13.58 -1.49
C ILE A 87 -1.32 12.25 -1.67
N SER A 88 -2.09 11.16 -1.74
CA SER A 88 -1.57 9.82 -1.98
C SER A 88 -1.90 9.37 -3.39
N VAL A 89 -0.88 9.13 -4.19
CA VAL A 89 -1.03 8.45 -5.50
C VAL A 89 -0.92 6.97 -5.25
N ARG A 90 -2.01 6.24 -5.45
CA ARG A 90 -2.08 4.79 -5.26
C ARG A 90 -1.89 4.09 -6.59
N LEU A 91 -0.91 3.22 -6.67
CA LEU A 91 -0.61 2.48 -7.89
C LEU A 91 -1.45 1.22 -7.97
N THR A 92 -1.82 0.84 -9.21
CA THR A 92 -2.49 -0.43 -9.45
C THR A 92 -1.55 -1.59 -9.22
N ILE A 93 -2.10 -2.71 -8.80
CA ILE A 93 -1.39 -3.98 -8.76
C ILE A 93 -1.57 -4.63 -10.15
N PRO A 94 -0.49 -5.13 -10.72
CA PRO A 94 0.85 -5.45 -10.20
C PRO A 94 1.91 -4.35 -10.39
N ASN A 95 1.54 -3.19 -10.85
CA ASN A 95 2.48 -2.23 -11.41
C ASN A 95 3.52 -1.70 -10.41
N GLY A 96 3.09 -1.11 -9.31
CA GLY A 96 3.99 -0.64 -8.28
C GLY A 96 4.98 0.47 -8.71
N LEU A 97 5.84 0.88 -7.77
CA LEU A 97 6.83 1.94 -8.00
C LEU A 97 7.90 1.59 -9.03
N SER A 98 8.10 0.31 -9.34
CA SER A 98 9.04 -0.14 -10.38
C SER A 98 8.70 0.35 -11.80
N LEU A 99 7.52 0.97 -11.99
CA LEU A 99 7.18 1.69 -13.23
C LEU A 99 7.88 3.05 -13.34
N PHE A 100 8.36 3.61 -12.23
CA PHE A 100 8.86 4.99 -12.15
C PHE A 100 10.34 5.09 -11.76
N THR A 101 10.98 3.98 -11.43
CA THR A 101 12.40 3.94 -11.11
C THR A 101 13.02 2.60 -11.50
N LYS A 102 14.31 2.63 -11.88
CA LYS A 102 15.13 1.44 -12.13
C LYS A 102 15.73 0.85 -10.85
N ILE A 103 15.66 1.58 -9.74
CA ILE A 103 16.17 1.12 -8.45
C ILE A 103 15.34 -0.11 -8.01
N PRO A 104 15.98 -1.22 -7.63
CA PRO A 104 15.25 -2.39 -7.13
C PRO A 104 14.41 -2.07 -5.90
N MET A 105 13.19 -2.59 -5.83
CA MET A 105 12.24 -2.26 -4.77
C MET A 105 12.71 -2.67 -3.37
N ASN A 106 13.51 -3.73 -3.24
CA ASN A 106 14.13 -4.08 -1.95
C ASN A 106 15.18 -3.08 -1.46
N VAL A 107 15.66 -2.19 -2.33
CA VAL A 107 16.52 -1.05 -1.98
C VAL A 107 15.65 0.14 -1.64
N VAL A 108 14.62 0.43 -2.46
CA VAL A 108 13.66 1.53 -2.23
C VAL A 108 12.91 1.35 -0.90
N TYR A 109 12.53 0.10 -0.56
CA TYR A 109 11.76 -0.19 0.65
C TYR A 109 12.61 -0.77 1.79
N LYS A 110 13.88 -0.39 1.87
CA LYS A 110 14.73 -0.78 2.99
C LYS A 110 14.22 -0.22 4.32
N GLU A 111 13.56 0.92 4.26
CA GLU A 111 12.85 1.58 5.36
C GLU A 111 11.35 1.65 5.06
N ASP A 112 10.53 1.98 6.05
CA ASP A 112 9.07 2.06 5.90
C ASP A 112 8.62 3.15 4.90
N SER A 113 9.47 4.15 4.66
CA SER A 113 9.28 5.19 3.64
C SER A 113 10.63 5.69 3.14
N THR A 114 10.76 5.86 1.84
CA THR A 114 11.93 6.44 1.18
C THR A 114 11.56 7.81 0.65
N SER A 115 12.42 8.79 0.88
CA SER A 115 12.25 10.14 0.34
C SER A 115 12.27 10.11 -1.19
N LEU A 116 11.45 10.92 -1.83
CA LEU A 116 11.48 11.06 -3.30
C LEU A 116 12.79 11.70 -3.79
N TYR A 117 13.48 12.45 -2.95
CA TYR A 117 14.83 12.99 -3.22
C TYR A 117 15.90 11.90 -3.35
N ASP A 118 15.65 10.69 -2.82
CA ASP A 118 16.53 9.52 -3.00
C ASP A 118 16.28 8.78 -4.32
N ILE A 119 15.17 9.10 -5.02
CA ILE A 119 14.72 8.41 -6.23
C ILE A 119 14.83 9.32 -7.46
N PHE A 120 14.52 10.60 -7.30
CA PHE A 120 14.53 11.63 -8.34
C PHE A 120 15.50 12.75 -7.98
N THR A 121 15.87 13.56 -8.92
CA THR A 121 16.77 14.69 -8.64
C THR A 121 16.08 15.77 -7.78
N ASN A 122 16.87 16.51 -7.02
CA ASN A 122 16.36 17.59 -6.18
C ASN A 122 15.57 18.61 -7.00
N GLN A 123 16.05 18.95 -8.20
CA GLN A 123 15.38 19.91 -9.08
C GLN A 123 13.98 19.41 -9.47
N GLU A 124 13.85 18.15 -9.90
CA GLU A 124 12.56 17.57 -10.29
C GLU A 124 11.54 17.56 -9.16
N ILE A 125 12.00 17.30 -7.92
CA ILE A 125 11.10 17.30 -6.77
C ILE A 125 10.75 18.72 -6.35
N ASN A 126 11.68 19.66 -6.38
CA ASN A 126 11.42 21.06 -6.06
C ASN A 126 10.42 21.67 -7.06
N ASP A 127 10.62 21.47 -8.37
CA ASP A 127 9.69 21.94 -9.41
C ASP A 127 8.27 21.37 -9.22
N LEU A 128 8.18 20.10 -8.83
CA LEU A 128 6.90 19.46 -8.51
C LEU A 128 6.25 20.10 -7.29
N VAL A 129 7.00 20.35 -6.23
CA VAL A 129 6.51 20.94 -4.98
C VAL A 129 6.01 22.36 -5.21
N ASP A 130 6.77 23.17 -5.95
CA ASP A 130 6.38 24.53 -6.30
C ASP A 130 5.06 24.51 -7.10
N SER A 131 4.98 23.66 -8.13
CA SER A 131 3.76 23.50 -8.93
C SER A 131 2.55 23.02 -8.11
N LEU A 132 2.75 22.12 -7.14
CA LEU A 132 1.69 21.67 -6.24
C LEU A 132 1.24 22.77 -5.27
N THR A 133 2.15 23.62 -4.85
CA THR A 133 1.87 24.76 -3.94
C THR A 133 1.10 25.84 -4.67
N GLU A 134 1.46 26.16 -5.90
CA GLU A 134 0.77 27.15 -6.75
C GLU A 134 -0.62 26.68 -7.20
N ALA A 135 -0.84 25.37 -7.29
CA ALA A 135 -2.12 24.81 -7.70
C ALA A 135 -3.23 25.09 -6.67
N THR A 136 -4.22 25.90 -7.07
CA THR A 136 -5.27 26.47 -6.20
C THR A 136 -6.36 25.50 -5.80
N ASN A 137 -6.55 24.39 -6.52
CA ASN A 137 -7.59 23.38 -6.27
C ASN A 137 -7.11 21.96 -6.55
N ASP A 138 -7.91 20.96 -6.16
CA ASP A 138 -7.55 19.55 -6.29
C ASP A 138 -7.35 19.12 -7.75
N GLU A 139 -8.17 19.59 -8.67
CA GLU A 139 -8.07 19.24 -10.09
C GLU A 139 -6.73 19.68 -10.69
N LYS A 140 -6.29 20.89 -10.36
CA LYS A 140 -4.97 21.40 -10.79
C LYS A 140 -3.84 20.59 -10.17
N LYS A 141 -3.95 20.22 -8.86
CA LYS A 141 -2.96 19.37 -8.20
C LYS A 141 -2.89 17.98 -8.83
N ILE A 142 -4.01 17.39 -9.19
CA ILE A 142 -4.08 16.11 -9.91
C ILE A 142 -3.36 16.23 -11.26
N LYS A 143 -3.63 17.29 -12.01
CA LYS A 143 -2.99 17.50 -13.32
C LYS A 143 -1.47 17.67 -13.21
N VAL A 144 -0.98 18.39 -12.21
CA VAL A 144 0.46 18.51 -11.90
C VAL A 144 1.06 17.13 -11.64
N LEU A 145 0.40 16.32 -10.78
CA LEU A 145 0.86 14.97 -10.47
C LEU A 145 0.84 14.05 -11.68
N GLU A 146 -0.20 14.09 -12.50
CA GLU A 146 -0.29 13.30 -13.74
C GLU A 146 0.86 13.63 -14.70
N LEU A 147 1.14 14.92 -14.92
CA LEU A 147 2.24 15.36 -15.78
C LEU A 147 3.61 14.90 -15.26
N PHE A 148 3.85 15.06 -13.96
CA PHE A 148 5.07 14.54 -13.33
C PHE A 148 5.20 13.03 -13.51
N LEU A 149 4.17 12.26 -13.19
CA LEU A 149 4.20 10.80 -13.27
C LEU A 149 4.38 10.30 -14.70
N VAL A 150 3.75 10.93 -15.68
CA VAL A 150 3.98 10.61 -17.10
C VAL A 150 5.44 10.83 -17.49
N SER A 151 6.05 11.93 -17.04
CA SER A 151 7.46 12.23 -17.33
C SER A 151 8.44 11.23 -16.71
N LYS A 152 8.02 10.53 -15.63
CA LYS A 152 8.84 9.52 -14.93
C LYS A 152 8.50 8.08 -15.29
N LEU A 153 7.53 7.87 -16.16
CA LEU A 153 7.07 6.53 -16.51
C LEU A 153 8.15 5.75 -17.28
N ILE A 154 8.58 4.64 -16.70
CA ILE A 154 9.51 3.68 -17.32
C ILE A 154 8.71 2.45 -17.70
N VAL A 155 8.43 2.26 -18.97
CA VAL A 155 7.65 1.11 -19.45
C VAL A 155 8.57 -0.09 -19.63
N CYS A 156 8.77 -0.91 -18.61
CA CYS A 156 9.31 -2.27 -18.78
C CYS A 156 9.23 -3.11 -17.50
N GLN A 157 8.11 -3.80 -17.32
CA GLN A 157 8.03 -4.88 -16.35
C GLN A 157 7.99 -6.22 -17.09
N PRO A 158 8.74 -7.25 -16.63
CA PRO A 158 8.76 -8.54 -17.31
C PRO A 158 7.37 -9.18 -17.32
N PRO A 159 6.91 -9.72 -18.48
CA PRO A 159 5.62 -10.42 -18.56
C PRO A 159 5.47 -11.53 -17.52
N LEU A 160 6.53 -12.26 -17.23
CA LEU A 160 6.55 -13.31 -16.19
C LEU A 160 6.22 -12.74 -14.79
N TYR A 161 6.77 -11.56 -14.44
CA TYR A 161 6.45 -10.91 -13.15
C TYR A 161 4.97 -10.57 -13.08
N LEU A 162 4.43 -9.95 -14.12
CA LEU A 162 3.01 -9.58 -14.19
C LEU A 162 2.11 -10.81 -14.08
N ALA A 163 2.46 -11.90 -14.77
CA ALA A 163 1.70 -13.15 -14.74
C ALA A 163 1.71 -13.79 -13.34
N ILE A 164 2.86 -13.79 -12.65
CA ILE A 164 2.98 -14.33 -11.28
C ILE A 164 2.11 -13.53 -10.31
N ILE A 165 2.21 -12.20 -10.32
CA ILE A 165 1.40 -11.35 -9.44
C ILE A 165 -0.10 -11.53 -9.72
N ASN A 166 -0.50 -11.53 -10.99
CA ASN A 166 -1.89 -11.78 -11.36
C ASN A 166 -2.39 -13.14 -10.86
N LYS A 167 -1.56 -14.20 -10.97
CA LYS A 167 -1.92 -15.53 -10.46
C LYS A 167 -2.13 -15.51 -8.95
N ILE A 168 -1.26 -14.86 -8.18
CA ILE A 168 -1.42 -14.73 -6.72
C ILE A 168 -2.74 -14.01 -6.38
N HIS A 169 -3.09 -12.93 -7.09
CA HIS A 169 -4.33 -12.19 -6.85
C HIS A 169 -5.56 -12.99 -7.27
N THR A 170 -5.56 -13.65 -8.43
CA THR A 170 -6.70 -14.46 -8.90
C THR A 170 -6.92 -15.69 -8.02
N THR A 171 -5.88 -16.26 -7.44
CA THR A 171 -6.00 -17.33 -6.45
C THR A 171 -6.25 -16.81 -5.02
N LYS A 172 -6.38 -15.49 -4.84
CA LYS A 172 -6.61 -14.87 -3.52
C LYS A 172 -5.56 -15.29 -2.47
N GLY A 173 -4.31 -15.51 -2.91
CA GLY A 173 -3.23 -16.01 -2.05
C GLY A 173 -3.32 -17.51 -1.71
N GLN A 174 -4.23 -18.26 -2.30
CA GLN A 174 -4.33 -19.73 -2.13
C GLN A 174 -3.33 -20.45 -3.03
N CYS A 175 -2.06 -20.14 -2.85
CA CYS A 175 -0.94 -20.72 -3.57
C CYS A 175 0.32 -20.62 -2.71
N ASN A 176 1.40 -21.28 -3.14
CA ASN A 176 2.72 -21.14 -2.54
C ASN A 176 3.79 -20.96 -3.64
N VAL A 177 5.02 -20.63 -3.21
CA VAL A 177 6.11 -20.31 -4.15
C VAL A 177 6.48 -21.50 -5.01
N ALA A 178 6.49 -22.73 -4.46
CA ALA A 178 6.79 -23.96 -5.21
C ALA A 178 5.74 -24.24 -6.29
N GLN A 179 4.45 -24.06 -5.97
CA GLN A 179 3.36 -24.18 -6.96
C GLN A 179 3.48 -23.14 -8.07
N MET A 180 3.84 -21.87 -7.74
CA MET A 180 4.07 -20.85 -8.74
C MET A 180 5.28 -21.20 -9.63
N ALA A 181 6.38 -21.67 -9.03
CA ALA A 181 7.58 -22.09 -9.75
C ALA A 181 7.27 -23.21 -10.76
N SER A 182 6.55 -24.23 -10.31
CA SER A 182 6.08 -25.32 -11.17
C SER A 182 5.15 -24.84 -12.29
N PHE A 183 4.14 -24.03 -11.95
CA PHE A 183 3.14 -23.53 -12.91
C PHE A 183 3.77 -22.71 -14.04
N PHE A 184 4.75 -21.86 -13.72
CA PHE A 184 5.44 -21.02 -14.70
C PHE A 184 6.72 -21.64 -15.26
N SER A 185 7.04 -22.89 -14.90
CA SER A 185 8.26 -23.61 -15.34
C SER A 185 9.54 -22.81 -15.05
N VAL A 186 9.64 -22.23 -13.87
CA VAL A 186 10.80 -21.46 -13.39
C VAL A 186 11.27 -21.95 -12.03
N SER A 187 12.49 -21.58 -11.61
CA SER A 187 12.95 -21.87 -10.25
C SER A 187 12.31 -20.94 -9.21
N GLU A 188 12.16 -21.39 -7.97
CA GLU A 188 11.75 -20.53 -6.84
C GLU A 188 12.70 -19.34 -6.68
N ARG A 189 14.01 -19.52 -6.93
CA ARG A 189 15.00 -18.45 -6.94
C ARG A 189 14.65 -17.34 -7.95
N THR A 190 14.10 -17.71 -9.11
CA THR A 190 13.63 -16.72 -10.10
C THR A 190 12.48 -15.89 -9.55
N ILE A 191 11.50 -16.51 -8.88
CA ILE A 191 10.39 -15.82 -8.25
C ILE A 191 10.90 -14.87 -7.16
N HIS A 192 11.75 -15.33 -6.26
CA HIS A 192 12.35 -14.49 -5.21
C HIS A 192 13.10 -13.28 -5.80
N ARG A 193 13.87 -13.48 -6.88
CA ARG A 193 14.58 -12.39 -7.57
C ARG A 193 13.61 -11.34 -8.16
N LEU A 194 12.52 -11.79 -8.79
CA LEU A 194 11.50 -10.89 -9.33
C LEU A 194 10.82 -10.09 -8.21
N PHE A 195 10.47 -10.74 -7.10
CA PHE A 195 9.87 -10.07 -5.96
C PHE A 195 10.80 -9.04 -5.33
N ASN A 196 12.06 -9.38 -5.11
CA ASN A 196 13.05 -8.42 -4.58
C ASN A 196 13.18 -7.19 -5.50
N LYS A 197 13.19 -7.42 -6.82
CA LYS A 197 13.37 -6.33 -7.79
C LYS A 197 12.12 -5.46 -7.97
N PHE A 198 10.93 -6.04 -8.04
CA PHE A 198 9.71 -5.33 -8.47
C PHE A 198 8.69 -5.11 -7.35
N VAL A 199 8.73 -5.87 -6.26
CA VAL A 199 7.79 -5.76 -5.12
C VAL A 199 8.48 -5.25 -3.85
N GLY A 200 9.74 -5.64 -3.63
CA GLY A 200 10.53 -5.25 -2.45
C GLY A 200 10.28 -6.10 -1.20
N VAL A 201 9.36 -7.08 -1.26
CA VAL A 201 9.07 -7.99 -0.16
C VAL A 201 9.21 -9.45 -0.57
N ASN A 202 9.42 -10.34 0.40
CA ASN A 202 9.50 -11.77 0.14
C ASN A 202 8.18 -12.31 -0.43
N PRO A 203 8.19 -13.15 -1.49
CA PRO A 203 6.98 -13.68 -2.12
C PRO A 203 6.07 -14.45 -1.15
N ILE A 204 6.62 -15.20 -0.19
CA ILE A 204 5.84 -15.90 0.84
C ILE A 204 5.03 -14.89 1.68
N ASN A 205 5.69 -13.82 2.12
CA ASN A 205 5.04 -12.77 2.89
C ASN A 205 3.96 -12.04 2.09
N TYR A 206 4.21 -11.79 0.80
CA TYR A 206 3.23 -11.17 -0.09
C TYR A 206 2.00 -12.07 -0.29
N ILE A 207 2.19 -13.34 -0.59
CA ILE A 207 1.11 -14.34 -0.70
C ILE A 207 0.27 -14.36 0.59
N ASN A 208 0.94 -14.40 1.73
CA ASN A 208 0.29 -14.37 3.04
C ASN A 208 -0.49 -13.09 3.30
N LEU A 209 0.02 -11.95 2.87
CA LEU A 209 -0.67 -10.66 2.94
C LEU A 209 -1.97 -10.67 2.10
N ILE A 210 -1.92 -11.20 0.88
CA ILE A 210 -3.11 -11.31 0.02
C ILE A 210 -4.14 -12.24 0.66
N LYS A 211 -3.73 -13.36 1.23
CA LYS A 211 -4.60 -14.28 1.98
C LYS A 211 -5.27 -13.58 3.18
N PHE A 212 -4.51 -12.83 3.97
CA PHE A 212 -5.02 -12.07 5.10
C PHE A 212 -6.05 -11.01 4.67
N ARG A 213 -5.78 -10.27 3.60
CA ARG A 213 -6.73 -9.29 3.05
C ARG A 213 -8.01 -9.95 2.53
N THR A 214 -7.89 -11.08 1.83
CA THR A 214 -9.04 -11.87 1.37
C THR A 214 -9.92 -12.28 2.56
N PHE A 215 -9.31 -12.78 3.64
CA PHE A 215 -10.03 -13.10 4.87
C PHE A 215 -10.78 -11.87 5.42
N LEU A 216 -10.13 -10.72 5.55
CA LEU A 216 -10.78 -9.51 6.06
C LEU A 216 -11.96 -9.06 5.21
N GLN A 217 -11.88 -9.15 3.88
CA GLN A 217 -12.97 -8.82 2.96
C GLN A 217 -14.19 -9.75 3.16
N HIS A 218 -13.96 -11.04 3.39
CA HIS A 218 -15.02 -12.02 3.62
C HIS A 218 -15.62 -11.96 5.04
N SER A 219 -14.82 -11.56 6.04
CA SER A 219 -15.25 -11.49 7.44
C SER A 219 -16.09 -10.26 7.79
N SER A 220 -16.27 -9.33 6.84
CA SER A 220 -17.05 -8.09 7.03
C SER A 220 -18.57 -8.33 7.09
N SER A 221 -19.05 -9.55 6.87
CA SER A 221 -20.45 -9.92 7.00
C SER A 221 -20.78 -10.29 8.45
N PRO A 222 -21.83 -9.70 9.07
CA PRO A 222 -22.17 -9.93 10.49
C PRO A 222 -22.52 -11.38 10.82
N ASN A 223 -22.83 -12.21 9.83
CA ASN A 223 -23.26 -13.59 9.98
C ASN A 223 -22.18 -14.65 9.71
N ASN A 224 -20.95 -14.24 9.38
CA ASN A 224 -19.89 -15.20 9.06
C ASN A 224 -19.16 -15.64 10.33
N HIS A 225 -19.21 -16.94 10.61
CA HIS A 225 -18.31 -17.55 11.59
C HIS A 225 -16.86 -17.31 11.14
N LEU A 226 -16.03 -16.66 11.96
CA LEU A 226 -14.65 -16.30 11.65
C LEU A 226 -13.84 -17.50 11.13
N LEU A 227 -14.13 -18.71 11.64
CA LEU A 227 -13.45 -19.91 11.19
C LEU A 227 -13.84 -20.30 9.76
N SER A 228 -15.11 -20.20 9.39
CA SER A 228 -15.55 -20.46 8.01
C SER A 228 -14.88 -19.48 7.04
N ALA A 229 -14.91 -18.18 7.34
CA ALA A 229 -14.26 -17.17 6.53
C ALA A 229 -12.74 -17.40 6.39
N ALA A 230 -12.09 -17.94 7.44
CA ALA A 230 -10.67 -18.31 7.39
C ALA A 230 -10.43 -19.51 6.46
N MET A 231 -11.27 -20.53 6.51
CA MET A 231 -11.17 -21.69 5.61
C MET A 231 -11.41 -21.27 4.15
N ASP A 232 -12.40 -20.40 3.90
CA ASP A 232 -12.69 -19.85 2.57
C ASP A 232 -11.53 -19.00 2.02
N ALA A 233 -10.78 -18.33 2.90
CA ALA A 233 -9.55 -17.64 2.58
C ALA A 233 -8.34 -18.57 2.40
N GLY A 234 -8.51 -19.89 2.55
CA GLY A 234 -7.48 -20.92 2.32
C GLY A 234 -6.54 -21.13 3.50
N TYR A 235 -6.97 -20.87 4.74
CA TYR A 235 -6.24 -21.32 5.92
C TYR A 235 -6.53 -22.79 6.19
N TYR A 236 -5.49 -23.54 6.55
CA TYR A 236 -5.58 -24.99 6.73
C TYR A 236 -6.32 -25.36 8.03
N ASP A 237 -6.02 -24.66 9.13
CA ASP A 237 -6.62 -24.90 10.44
C ASP A 237 -6.70 -23.59 11.26
N GLN A 238 -7.43 -23.66 12.38
CA GLN A 238 -7.65 -22.53 13.27
C GLN A 238 -6.34 -22.00 13.90
N SER A 239 -5.40 -22.86 14.26
CA SER A 239 -4.15 -22.48 14.92
C SER A 239 -3.27 -21.70 13.95
N HIS A 240 -3.15 -22.18 12.71
CA HIS A 240 -2.44 -21.48 11.62
C HIS A 240 -3.08 -20.13 11.33
N PHE A 241 -4.42 -20.08 11.26
CA PHE A 241 -5.15 -18.82 11.07
C PHE A 241 -4.88 -17.81 12.20
N ILE A 242 -5.06 -18.21 13.48
CA ILE A 242 -4.84 -17.32 14.63
C ILE A 242 -3.41 -16.79 14.66
N LYS A 243 -2.41 -17.65 14.47
CA LYS A 243 -1.00 -17.27 14.44
C LYS A 243 -0.73 -16.24 13.33
N HIS A 244 -1.25 -16.50 12.13
CA HIS A 244 -1.07 -15.65 10.97
C HIS A 244 -1.79 -14.31 11.12
N PHE A 245 -3.06 -14.34 11.57
CA PHE A 245 -3.84 -13.14 11.85
C PHE A 245 -3.13 -12.24 12.88
N LYS A 246 -2.62 -12.84 13.98
CA LYS A 246 -1.90 -12.10 15.01
C LYS A 246 -0.60 -11.47 14.48
N ALA A 247 0.07 -12.10 13.52
CA ALA A 247 1.27 -11.53 12.90
C ALA A 247 0.96 -10.25 12.11
N PHE A 248 -0.22 -10.16 11.47
CA PHE A 248 -0.64 -9.00 10.69
C PHE A 248 -1.43 -7.95 11.47
N SER A 249 -2.17 -8.33 12.51
CA SER A 249 -3.04 -7.41 13.28
C SER A 249 -2.52 -7.06 14.67
N THR A 250 -1.49 -7.77 15.16
CA THR A 250 -0.97 -7.76 16.53
C THR A 250 -1.95 -8.29 17.59
N GLN A 251 -3.16 -8.70 17.21
CA GLN A 251 -4.24 -9.17 18.07
C GLN A 251 -4.79 -10.52 17.60
N THR A 252 -5.48 -11.25 18.47
CA THR A 252 -6.25 -12.41 18.03
C THR A 252 -7.47 -11.97 17.23
N PRO A 253 -8.02 -12.82 16.32
CA PRO A 253 -9.20 -12.47 15.55
C PRO A 253 -10.37 -12.02 16.42
N SER A 254 -10.72 -12.79 17.46
CA SER A 254 -11.84 -12.47 18.36
C SER A 254 -11.68 -11.09 19.00
N ARG A 255 -10.51 -10.80 19.59
CA ARG A 255 -10.24 -9.49 20.20
C ARG A 255 -10.25 -8.35 19.19
N PHE A 256 -9.77 -8.60 17.99
CA PHE A 256 -9.76 -7.60 16.92
C PHE A 256 -11.19 -7.21 16.50
N PHE A 257 -12.05 -8.19 16.22
CA PHE A 257 -13.43 -7.95 15.80
C PHE A 257 -14.32 -7.43 16.93
N GLU A 258 -14.12 -7.86 18.16
CA GLU A 258 -14.79 -7.30 19.33
C GLU A 258 -14.51 -5.80 19.49
N LYS A 259 -13.22 -5.42 19.46
CA LYS A 259 -12.78 -4.01 19.59
C LYS A 259 -13.24 -3.13 18.43
N ASN A 260 -13.44 -3.69 17.25
CA ASN A 260 -13.73 -2.98 16.02
C ASN A 260 -15.12 -3.33 15.44
N SER A 261 -16.05 -3.76 16.28
CA SER A 261 -17.38 -4.21 15.85
C SER A 261 -18.21 -3.15 15.10
N SER A 262 -17.94 -1.87 15.34
CA SER A 262 -18.59 -0.74 14.66
C SER A 262 -17.85 -0.23 13.40
N LYS A 263 -16.66 -0.76 13.12
CA LYS A 263 -15.83 -0.31 12.00
C LYS A 263 -16.01 -1.22 10.79
N LYS A 264 -16.06 -0.63 9.61
CA LYS A 264 -15.97 -1.37 8.34
C LYS A 264 -14.50 -1.72 8.05
N VAL A 265 -14.28 -2.79 7.28
CA VAL A 265 -12.91 -3.16 6.85
C VAL A 265 -12.25 -2.02 6.06
N SER A 266 -13.04 -1.27 5.28
CA SER A 266 -12.58 -0.05 4.58
C SER A 266 -11.91 0.96 5.51
N ASP A 267 -12.37 1.10 6.75
CA ASP A 267 -11.87 2.10 7.71
C ASP A 267 -10.41 1.84 8.11
N PHE A 268 -9.95 0.58 7.98
CA PHE A 268 -8.56 0.20 8.27
C PHE A 268 -7.60 0.40 7.09
N TYR A 269 -8.14 0.65 5.91
CA TYR A 269 -7.34 0.77 4.68
C TYR A 269 -7.41 2.16 4.07
N ASN A 270 -8.24 3.07 4.61
CA ASN A 270 -8.60 4.35 3.97
C ASN A 270 -8.96 4.14 2.48
N LEU A 271 -9.85 3.17 2.24
CA LEU A 271 -10.35 2.83 0.91
C LEU A 271 -11.48 3.75 0.50
#